data_6644ec7eece52c3d132cde5536fbc3ad
#
_entry.id   6644ec7eece52c3d132cde5536fbc3ad
#
_cell.length_a   1.000
_cell.length_b   1.000
_cell.length_c   1.000
_cell.angle_alpha   90.00
_cell.angle_beta   90.00
_cell.angle_gamma   90.00
#
_symmetry.space_group_name_H-M   'P 1'
#
loop_
_entity.id
_entity.type
_entity.pdbx_description
1 polymer ?
#
loop_
_entity_poly.entity_id
_entity_poly.type
_entity_poly.pdbx_seq_one_letter_code
_entity_poly.pdbx_strand_id
1 'polypeptide(L)'
;MQALALHRVSHRLWRWKLRWLARALSQFGRWLTGIEIHPGASIGKRFFIDHGMGVVIGETAEIGDDCTLYHGVTLGGTTWRKEKRHPTLGNSVVIGAGAKVLGPIMVGDGARIGSNSVVVKDVPSGATVVGIPGRVVTPRSDDETRQREALARKLGFDAYGQTRDMPDPVAHAIDLMLDHMHRVDGKMKALSSALEKAGIKVDLEIPELQF
;
A
#
# COMPACT_ATOMS: atom_id res chain seq x y z
N MET A 1 19.27 15.31 -3.31
CA MET A 1 20.72 15.16 -2.99
C MET A 1 21.11 15.85 -1.69
N GLN A 2 20.73 17.12 -1.48
CA GLN A 2 21.13 17.92 -0.28
C GLN A 2 20.72 17.27 1.05
N ALA A 3 19.47 16.81 1.20
CA ALA A 3 18.99 16.18 2.43
C ALA A 3 19.82 14.96 2.85
N LEU A 4 20.21 14.12 1.90
CA LEU A 4 21.04 12.94 2.17
C LEU A 4 22.47 13.30 2.55
N ALA A 5 23.06 14.32 1.91
CA ALA A 5 24.39 14.81 2.28
C ALA A 5 24.40 15.33 3.72
N LEU A 6 23.42 16.18 4.09
CA LEU A 6 23.25 16.65 5.45
C LEU A 6 23.02 15.51 6.45
N HIS A 7 22.18 14.53 6.07
CA HIS A 7 21.97 13.34 6.88
C HIS A 7 23.26 12.54 7.11
N ARG A 8 24.10 12.32 6.10
CA ARG A 8 25.35 11.57 6.26
C ARG A 8 26.29 12.24 7.30
N VAL A 9 26.33 13.58 7.30
CA VAL A 9 27.11 14.34 8.29
C VAL A 9 26.47 14.24 9.67
N SER A 10 25.14 14.47 9.76
CA SER A 10 24.44 14.41 11.05
C SER A 10 24.46 13.01 11.67
N HIS A 11 24.37 11.97 10.85
CA HIS A 11 24.51 10.57 11.28
C HIS A 11 25.91 10.29 11.87
N ARG A 12 26.97 10.81 11.25
CA ARG A 12 28.33 10.67 11.78
C ARG A 12 28.47 11.37 13.13
N LEU A 13 27.95 12.61 13.29
CA LEU A 13 27.91 13.31 14.57
C LEU A 13 27.12 12.53 15.63
N TRP A 14 26.01 11.91 15.25
CA TRP A 14 25.21 11.06 16.12
C TRP A 14 25.98 9.86 16.65
N ARG A 15 26.74 9.20 15.78
CA ARG A 15 27.62 8.07 16.15
C ARG A 15 28.75 8.51 17.10
N TRP A 16 29.26 9.75 16.96
CA TRP A 16 30.24 10.35 17.89
C TRP A 16 29.60 10.86 19.19
N LYS A 17 28.32 10.55 19.42
CA LYS A 17 27.54 10.98 20.60
C LYS A 17 27.33 12.50 20.71
N LEU A 18 27.64 13.29 19.70
CA LEU A 18 27.39 14.72 19.60
C LEU A 18 25.89 14.97 19.22
N ARG A 19 24.99 14.44 20.05
CA ARG A 19 23.55 14.32 19.74
C ARG A 19 22.89 15.66 19.50
N TRP A 20 23.25 16.69 20.25
CA TRP A 20 22.68 18.02 20.07
C TRP A 20 23.04 18.61 18.69
N LEU A 21 24.33 18.58 18.31
CA LEU A 21 24.79 19.06 17.00
C LEU A 21 24.16 18.27 15.85
N ALA A 22 24.07 16.94 16.00
CA ALA A 22 23.42 16.07 15.02
C ALA A 22 21.96 16.45 14.80
N ARG A 23 21.21 16.72 15.89
CA ARG A 23 19.81 17.16 15.83
C ARG A 23 19.68 18.56 15.25
N ALA A 24 20.52 19.49 15.64
CA ALA A 24 20.51 20.85 15.09
C ALA A 24 20.73 20.83 13.56
N LEU A 25 21.72 20.06 13.09
CA LEU A 25 21.98 19.90 11.66
C LEU A 25 20.82 19.20 10.93
N SER A 26 20.20 18.21 11.54
CA SER A 26 19.01 17.53 11.00
C SER A 26 17.83 18.51 10.86
N GLN A 27 17.58 19.36 11.85
CA GLN A 27 16.51 20.37 11.78
C GLN A 27 16.81 21.45 10.73
N PHE A 28 18.05 21.86 10.60
CA PHE A 28 18.47 22.75 9.50
C PHE A 28 18.20 22.09 8.13
N GLY A 29 18.53 20.82 7.98
CA GLY A 29 18.26 20.06 6.76
C GLY A 29 16.75 20.01 6.44
N ARG A 30 15.91 19.79 7.46
CA ARG A 30 14.46 19.83 7.32
C ARG A 30 13.96 21.20 6.87
N TRP A 31 14.47 22.27 7.50
CA TRP A 31 14.09 23.64 7.11
C TRP A 31 14.48 23.96 5.66
N LEU A 32 15.66 23.51 5.22
CA LEU A 32 16.16 23.78 3.87
C LEU A 32 15.45 22.96 2.78
N THR A 33 15.08 21.71 3.09
CA THR A 33 14.65 20.74 2.07
C THR A 33 13.20 20.27 2.22
N GLY A 34 12.54 20.55 3.35
CA GLY A 34 11.23 19.98 3.68
C GLY A 34 11.27 18.47 3.99
N ILE A 35 12.47 17.86 4.12
CA ILE A 35 12.67 16.46 4.38
C ILE A 35 13.25 16.28 5.79
N GLU A 36 12.54 15.53 6.64
CA GLU A 36 13.02 15.20 7.97
C GLU A 36 13.67 13.81 8.00
N ILE A 37 14.96 13.75 8.27
CA ILE A 37 15.66 12.50 8.51
C ILE A 37 16.31 12.57 9.90
N HIS A 38 15.88 11.67 10.81
CA HIS A 38 16.51 11.58 12.12
C HIS A 38 17.97 11.14 11.98
N PRO A 39 18.92 11.77 12.67
CA PRO A 39 20.34 11.42 12.54
C PRO A 39 20.68 10.00 13.00
N GLY A 40 19.81 9.34 13.78
CA GLY A 40 19.94 7.94 14.18
C GLY A 40 19.56 6.94 13.09
N ALA A 41 18.82 7.34 12.06
CA ALA A 41 18.40 6.46 10.97
C ALA A 41 19.61 5.91 10.20
N SER A 42 19.54 4.63 9.83
CA SER A 42 20.54 3.96 8.98
C SER A 42 20.04 3.90 7.56
N ILE A 43 20.81 4.43 6.61
CA ILE A 43 20.41 4.48 5.18
C ILE A 43 21.51 3.90 4.32
N GLY A 44 21.18 2.93 3.49
CA GLY A 44 22.05 2.25 2.56
C GLY A 44 22.57 3.12 1.42
N LYS A 45 23.10 2.49 0.39
CA LYS A 45 23.67 3.13 -0.79
C LYS A 45 22.58 3.37 -1.84
N ARG A 46 22.80 4.33 -2.75
CA ARG A 46 21.92 4.64 -3.89
C ARG A 46 20.46 4.87 -3.52
N PHE A 47 20.23 5.30 -2.26
CA PHE A 47 18.92 5.72 -1.79
C PHE A 47 18.49 6.99 -2.50
N PHE A 48 17.26 6.98 -3.01
CA PHE A 48 16.69 8.10 -3.77
C PHE A 48 15.41 8.62 -3.11
N ILE A 49 15.26 9.93 -3.07
CA ILE A 49 14.03 10.60 -2.63
C ILE A 49 13.56 11.48 -3.79
N ASP A 50 12.39 11.15 -4.33
CA ASP A 50 11.76 11.90 -5.40
C ASP A 50 10.71 12.85 -4.85
N HIS A 51 10.75 14.13 -5.31
CA HIS A 51 9.84 15.19 -4.85
C HIS A 51 9.73 15.32 -3.33
N GLY A 52 10.76 15.13 -2.58
CA GLY A 52 10.87 14.77 -1.17
C GLY A 52 10.13 15.60 -0.11
N MET A 53 9.36 16.62 -0.48
CA MET A 53 8.62 17.45 0.48
C MET A 53 7.76 16.59 1.42
N GLY A 54 7.88 16.82 2.73
CA GLY A 54 7.08 16.12 3.76
C GLY A 54 7.51 14.68 4.04
N VAL A 55 8.65 14.22 3.52
CA VAL A 55 9.23 12.92 3.91
C VAL A 55 9.71 12.99 5.36
N VAL A 56 9.36 11.97 6.15
CA VAL A 56 9.79 11.81 7.55
C VAL A 56 10.38 10.43 7.77
N ILE A 57 11.65 10.36 8.18
CA ILE A 57 12.36 9.13 8.50
C ILE A 57 12.75 9.14 9.98
N GLY A 58 12.18 8.23 10.76
CA GLY A 58 12.34 8.18 12.22
C GLY A 58 13.68 7.61 12.69
N GLU A 59 13.94 7.73 13.99
CA GLU A 59 15.24 7.47 14.63
C GLU A 59 15.81 6.09 14.39
N THR A 60 15.00 5.05 14.54
CA THR A 60 15.44 3.65 14.43
C THR A 60 15.05 3.00 13.09
N ALA A 61 14.75 3.84 12.07
CA ALA A 61 14.51 3.35 10.72
C ALA A 61 15.81 2.82 10.11
N GLU A 62 15.70 1.71 9.41
CA GLU A 62 16.78 1.10 8.66
C GLU A 62 16.33 0.96 7.21
N ILE A 63 17.16 1.40 6.27
CA ILE A 63 16.84 1.41 4.84
C ILE A 63 18.00 0.75 4.11
N GLY A 64 17.69 -0.29 3.34
CA GLY A 64 18.65 -1.00 2.50
C GLY A 64 19.15 -0.18 1.32
N ASP A 65 19.84 -0.85 0.42
CA ASP A 65 20.38 -0.26 -0.80
C ASP A 65 19.29 -0.11 -1.89
N ASP A 66 19.48 0.83 -2.81
CA ASP A 66 18.63 1.04 -3.99
C ASP A 66 17.15 1.35 -3.71
N CYS A 67 16.83 1.82 -2.51
CA CYS A 67 15.47 2.17 -2.15
C CYS A 67 15.06 3.55 -2.68
N THR A 68 13.76 3.68 -3.01
CA THR A 68 13.16 4.93 -3.47
C THR A 68 11.97 5.31 -2.62
N LEU A 69 11.93 6.56 -2.12
CA LEU A 69 10.78 7.14 -1.45
C LEU A 69 10.28 8.35 -2.21
N TYR A 70 8.96 8.47 -2.30
CA TYR A 70 8.31 9.66 -2.84
C TYR A 70 7.92 10.65 -1.74
N HIS A 71 7.43 11.84 -2.13
CA HIS A 71 7.02 12.89 -1.20
C HIS A 71 5.97 12.41 -0.19
N GLY A 72 5.95 13.06 0.98
CA GLY A 72 4.97 12.80 2.03
C GLY A 72 5.07 11.41 2.70
N VAL A 73 6.06 10.58 2.34
CA VAL A 73 6.27 9.27 2.96
C VAL A 73 6.68 9.44 4.41
N THR A 74 6.13 8.61 5.30
CA THR A 74 6.53 8.53 6.71
C THR A 74 7.00 7.13 7.06
N LEU A 75 8.25 7.01 7.51
CA LEU A 75 8.76 5.83 8.20
C LEU A 75 8.69 6.11 9.72
N GLY A 76 7.53 5.79 10.31
CA GLY A 76 7.15 6.23 11.65
C GLY A 76 7.19 5.13 12.71
N GLY A 77 7.23 5.54 13.97
CA GLY A 77 7.10 4.64 15.11
C GLY A 77 5.65 4.60 15.63
N THR A 78 5.31 3.53 16.34
CA THR A 78 4.01 3.33 16.99
C THR A 78 4.09 3.40 18.52
N THR A 79 5.27 3.66 19.07
CA THR A 79 5.51 3.75 20.52
C THR A 79 6.52 4.84 20.84
N TRP A 80 6.49 5.34 22.09
CA TRP A 80 7.48 6.29 22.62
C TRP A 80 8.65 5.63 23.34
N ARG A 81 8.65 4.30 23.45
CA ARG A 81 9.75 3.56 24.08
C ARG A 81 11.04 3.72 23.29
N LYS A 82 12.18 3.74 24.01
CA LYS A 82 13.52 3.85 23.41
C LYS A 82 14.02 2.47 22.93
N GLU A 83 13.29 1.89 21.98
CA GLU A 83 13.57 0.61 21.37
C GLU A 83 13.44 0.70 19.84
N LYS A 84 13.66 -0.38 19.13
CA LYS A 84 13.32 -0.46 17.70
C LYS A 84 11.83 -0.24 17.55
N ARG A 85 11.44 0.88 16.93
CA ARG A 85 10.04 1.33 16.78
C ARG A 85 9.70 1.84 15.38
N HIS A 86 10.69 1.91 14.50
CA HIS A 86 10.52 2.35 13.12
C HIS A 86 10.83 1.19 12.18
N PRO A 87 10.31 1.22 10.94
CA PRO A 87 10.44 0.11 10.00
C PRO A 87 11.88 -0.15 9.54
N THR A 88 12.08 -1.37 9.10
CA THR A 88 13.26 -1.80 8.36
C THR A 88 12.85 -2.09 6.92
N LEU A 89 13.46 -1.41 5.97
CA LEU A 89 13.28 -1.66 4.53
C LEU A 89 14.46 -2.50 4.03
N GLY A 90 14.18 -3.55 3.32
CA GLY A 90 15.16 -4.32 2.56
C GLY A 90 15.74 -3.51 1.40
N ASN A 91 16.34 -4.20 0.44
CA ASN A 91 16.91 -3.56 -0.75
C ASN A 91 15.88 -3.36 -1.85
N SER A 92 16.10 -2.37 -2.70
CA SER A 92 15.25 -2.09 -3.89
C SER A 92 13.77 -1.87 -3.57
N VAL A 93 13.46 -1.41 -2.35
CA VAL A 93 12.08 -1.11 -1.93
C VAL A 93 11.64 0.22 -2.51
N VAL A 94 10.40 0.28 -3.01
CA VAL A 94 9.78 1.51 -3.54
C VAL A 94 8.57 1.86 -2.69
N ILE A 95 8.55 3.09 -2.15
CA ILE A 95 7.44 3.58 -1.33
C ILE A 95 6.78 4.77 -2.02
N GLY A 96 5.53 4.58 -2.44
CA GLY A 96 4.73 5.57 -3.15
C GLY A 96 4.39 6.80 -2.32
N ALA A 97 4.01 7.87 -3.00
CA ALA A 97 3.73 9.18 -2.42
C ALA A 97 2.70 9.11 -1.29
N GLY A 98 2.96 9.82 -0.20
CA GLY A 98 2.05 9.91 0.94
C GLY A 98 1.93 8.65 1.79
N ALA A 99 2.55 7.53 1.43
CA ALA A 99 2.43 6.28 2.19
C ALA A 99 3.01 6.40 3.61
N LYS A 100 2.40 5.69 4.56
CA LYS A 100 2.81 5.63 5.97
C LYS A 100 3.18 4.19 6.32
N VAL A 101 4.45 3.97 6.61
CA VAL A 101 4.96 2.67 7.08
C VAL A 101 5.28 2.82 8.55
N LEU A 102 4.54 2.12 9.41
CA LEU A 102 4.49 2.43 10.83
C LEU A 102 4.81 1.20 11.68
N GLY A 103 5.66 1.40 12.69
CA GLY A 103 6.06 0.36 13.63
C GLY A 103 7.35 -0.34 13.25
N PRO A 104 7.83 -1.26 14.09
CA PRO A 104 9.08 -1.99 13.88
C PRO A 104 8.88 -3.17 12.91
N ILE A 105 8.20 -2.89 11.80
CA ILE A 105 7.88 -3.88 10.77
C ILE A 105 9.02 -4.05 9.76
N MET A 106 9.05 -5.20 9.11
CA MET A 106 9.96 -5.52 8.02
C MET A 106 9.24 -5.35 6.68
N VAL A 107 9.88 -4.62 5.76
CA VAL A 107 9.48 -4.56 4.35
C VAL A 107 10.56 -5.27 3.54
N GLY A 108 10.21 -6.40 2.95
CA GLY A 108 11.16 -7.28 2.25
C GLY A 108 11.72 -6.66 0.98
N ASP A 109 12.81 -7.25 0.47
CA ASP A 109 13.52 -6.79 -0.72
C ASP A 109 12.57 -6.70 -1.93
N GLY A 110 12.73 -5.64 -2.73
CA GLY A 110 11.94 -5.41 -3.93
C GLY A 110 10.46 -5.14 -3.72
N ALA A 111 9.99 -5.03 -2.47
CA ALA A 111 8.59 -4.73 -2.18
C ALA A 111 8.20 -3.33 -2.66
N ARG A 112 6.93 -3.17 -3.00
CA ARG A 112 6.33 -1.92 -3.47
C ARG A 112 5.16 -1.52 -2.59
N ILE A 113 5.19 -0.31 -2.07
CA ILE A 113 4.09 0.27 -1.30
C ILE A 113 3.40 1.31 -2.16
N GLY A 114 2.11 1.12 -2.40
CA GLY A 114 1.30 2.05 -3.19
C GLY A 114 1.12 3.40 -2.50
N SER A 115 0.82 4.42 -3.29
CA SER A 115 0.61 5.78 -2.79
C SER A 115 -0.51 5.83 -1.74
N ASN A 116 -0.34 6.67 -0.72
CA ASN A 116 -1.28 6.86 0.41
C ASN A 116 -1.63 5.59 1.20
N SER A 117 -0.90 4.50 1.03
CA SER A 117 -1.12 3.28 1.81
C SER A 117 -0.63 3.44 3.26
N VAL A 118 -1.31 2.77 4.20
CA VAL A 118 -0.91 2.72 5.62
C VAL A 118 -0.54 1.29 5.98
N VAL A 119 0.76 1.03 6.13
CA VAL A 119 1.34 -0.29 6.37
C VAL A 119 1.76 -0.42 7.82
N VAL A 120 1.17 -1.41 8.51
CA VAL A 120 1.40 -1.68 9.95
C VAL A 120 1.74 -3.14 10.23
N LYS A 121 1.99 -3.93 9.17
CA LYS A 121 2.39 -5.34 9.24
C LYS A 121 3.54 -5.60 8.29
N ASP A 122 4.29 -6.66 8.55
CA ASP A 122 5.38 -7.08 7.69
C ASP A 122 4.94 -7.29 6.24
N VAL A 123 5.81 -6.93 5.30
CA VAL A 123 5.58 -7.05 3.86
C VAL A 123 6.57 -8.04 3.29
N PRO A 124 6.12 -9.12 2.63
CA PRO A 124 7.00 -10.07 1.96
C PRO A 124 7.84 -9.45 0.85
N SER A 125 8.98 -10.05 0.54
CA SER A 125 9.83 -9.64 -0.57
C SER A 125 9.07 -9.71 -1.90
N GLY A 126 9.27 -8.69 -2.75
CA GLY A 126 8.61 -8.57 -4.06
C GLY A 126 7.11 -8.27 -4.02
N ALA A 127 6.49 -8.22 -2.84
CA ALA A 127 5.07 -7.98 -2.73
C ALA A 127 4.71 -6.51 -3.00
N THR A 128 3.51 -6.31 -3.55
CA THR A 128 2.89 -4.98 -3.67
C THR A 128 1.82 -4.82 -2.59
N VAL A 129 1.85 -3.71 -1.85
CA VAL A 129 0.87 -3.40 -0.80
C VAL A 129 0.17 -2.11 -1.12
N VAL A 130 -1.16 -2.09 -0.99
CA VAL A 130 -1.99 -0.90 -1.23
C VAL A 130 -3.11 -0.78 -0.20
N GLY A 131 -3.64 0.43 -0.03
CA GLY A 131 -4.83 0.73 0.75
C GLY A 131 -4.59 1.08 2.22
N ILE A 132 -5.70 1.35 2.94
CA ILE A 132 -5.75 1.73 4.35
C ILE A 132 -6.79 0.83 5.04
N PRO A 133 -6.40 -0.13 5.89
CA PRO A 133 -5.02 -0.61 6.12
C PRO A 133 -4.43 -1.29 4.88
N GLY A 134 -3.09 -1.23 4.74
CA GLY A 134 -2.35 -1.82 3.63
C GLY A 134 -2.56 -3.33 3.53
N ARG A 135 -2.86 -3.81 2.33
CA ARG A 135 -3.04 -5.23 2.01
C ARG A 135 -2.13 -5.63 0.86
N VAL A 136 -1.57 -6.82 0.93
CA VAL A 136 -0.79 -7.39 -0.16
C VAL A 136 -1.72 -7.66 -1.34
N VAL A 137 -1.34 -7.15 -2.51
CA VAL A 137 -2.03 -7.45 -3.77
C VAL A 137 -1.45 -8.74 -4.33
N THR A 138 -2.29 -9.75 -4.45
CA THR A 138 -1.95 -10.95 -5.20
C THR A 138 -2.26 -10.71 -6.68
N PRO A 139 -1.33 -10.93 -7.60
CA PRO A 139 -1.64 -10.87 -9.03
C PRO A 139 -2.82 -11.82 -9.32
N ARG A 140 -3.86 -11.30 -9.94
CA ARG A 140 -5.01 -12.12 -10.37
C ARG A 140 -4.57 -13.01 -11.54
N SER A 141 -5.11 -14.21 -11.62
CA SER A 141 -4.89 -15.06 -12.78
C SER A 141 -5.53 -14.44 -14.03
N ASP A 142 -4.92 -14.66 -15.20
CA ASP A 142 -5.45 -14.18 -16.49
C ASP A 142 -6.88 -14.68 -16.75
N ASP A 143 -7.24 -15.86 -16.24
CA ASP A 143 -8.56 -16.45 -16.38
C ASP A 143 -9.62 -15.71 -15.54
N GLU A 144 -9.30 -15.30 -14.31
CA GLU A 144 -10.20 -14.49 -13.48
C GLU A 144 -10.44 -13.10 -14.09
N THR A 145 -9.39 -12.52 -14.69
CA THR A 145 -9.48 -11.24 -15.40
C THR A 145 -10.39 -11.34 -16.62
N ARG A 146 -10.24 -12.38 -17.45
CA ARG A 146 -11.08 -12.63 -18.64
C ARG A 146 -12.54 -12.90 -18.29
N GLN A 147 -12.80 -13.67 -17.22
CA GLN A 147 -14.17 -13.95 -16.77
C GLN A 147 -14.88 -12.67 -16.30
N ARG A 148 -14.17 -11.78 -15.61
CA ARG A 148 -14.71 -10.47 -15.17
C ARG A 148 -14.95 -9.51 -16.32
N GLU A 149 -14.03 -9.43 -17.29
CA GLU A 149 -14.24 -8.62 -18.49
C GLU A 149 -15.46 -9.10 -19.29
N ALA A 150 -15.66 -10.41 -19.39
CA ALA A 150 -16.83 -11.00 -20.04
C ALA A 150 -18.13 -10.68 -19.27
N LEU A 151 -18.09 -10.70 -17.94
CA LEU A 151 -19.22 -10.36 -17.07
C LEU A 151 -19.55 -8.86 -17.13
N ALA A 152 -18.53 -8.00 -17.05
CA ALA A 152 -18.69 -6.54 -17.15
C ALA A 152 -19.33 -6.13 -18.49
N ARG A 153 -18.91 -6.77 -19.61
CA ARG A 153 -19.52 -6.57 -20.93
C ARG A 153 -20.99 -7.00 -20.99
N LYS A 154 -21.34 -8.11 -20.31
CA LYS A 154 -22.72 -8.59 -20.25
C LYS A 154 -23.64 -7.67 -19.44
N LEU A 155 -23.11 -7.02 -18.42
CA LEU A 155 -23.85 -6.13 -17.53
C LEU A 155 -23.89 -4.68 -18.05
N GLY A 156 -23.27 -4.37 -19.21
CA GLY A 156 -23.22 -3.01 -19.75
C GLY A 156 -22.40 -2.02 -18.90
N PHE A 157 -21.58 -2.53 -17.99
CA PHE A 157 -20.76 -1.71 -17.11
C PHE A 157 -19.44 -1.36 -17.81
N ASP A 158 -19.41 -0.21 -18.48
CA ASP A 158 -18.17 0.35 -19.00
C ASP A 158 -17.50 1.12 -17.86
N ALA A 159 -16.52 0.48 -17.22
CA ALA A 159 -15.80 1.09 -16.09
C ALA A 159 -14.88 2.21 -16.61
N TYR A 160 -15.45 3.38 -16.81
CA TYR A 160 -14.70 4.61 -17.09
C TYR A 160 -13.68 4.86 -15.97
N GLY A 161 -12.39 4.67 -16.29
CA GLY A 161 -11.29 5.08 -15.42
C GLY A 161 -10.64 4.01 -14.56
N GLN A 162 -10.97 2.73 -14.70
CA GLN A 162 -10.17 1.67 -14.06
C GLN A 162 -8.90 1.40 -14.87
N THR A 163 -7.77 1.88 -14.38
CA THR A 163 -6.48 1.33 -14.79
C THR A 163 -6.40 -0.13 -14.30
N ARG A 164 -5.95 -1.03 -15.18
CA ARG A 164 -5.92 -2.50 -15.00
C ARG A 164 -5.29 -3.01 -13.68
N ASP A 165 -4.65 -2.14 -12.90
CA ASP A 165 -3.86 -2.49 -11.72
C ASP A 165 -4.19 -1.68 -10.44
N MET A 166 -5.33 -1.00 -10.36
CA MET A 166 -5.70 -0.28 -9.14
C MET A 166 -6.69 -1.11 -8.29
N PRO A 167 -6.27 -1.70 -7.18
CA PRO A 167 -7.20 -2.34 -6.24
C PRO A 167 -7.89 -1.24 -5.42
N ASP A 168 -9.05 -0.83 -5.87
CA ASP A 168 -9.97 -0.01 -5.08
C ASP A 168 -10.72 -0.93 -4.09
N PRO A 169 -10.66 -0.67 -2.78
CA PRO A 169 -11.42 -1.41 -1.78
C PRO A 169 -12.93 -1.40 -2.03
N VAL A 170 -13.46 -0.32 -2.61
CA VAL A 170 -14.87 -0.19 -2.98
C VAL A 170 -15.18 -1.06 -4.19
N ALA A 171 -14.33 -1.06 -5.23
CA ALA A 171 -14.47 -1.93 -6.37
C ALA A 171 -14.41 -3.41 -5.96
N HIS A 172 -13.53 -3.78 -5.03
CA HIS A 172 -13.46 -5.13 -4.50
C HIS A 172 -14.72 -5.54 -3.71
N ALA A 173 -15.29 -4.63 -2.91
CA ALA A 173 -16.53 -4.87 -2.19
C ALA A 173 -17.72 -5.03 -3.16
N ILE A 174 -17.80 -4.20 -4.20
CA ILE A 174 -18.80 -4.31 -5.27
C ILE A 174 -18.64 -5.63 -6.02
N ASP A 175 -17.43 -6.03 -6.33
CA ASP A 175 -17.12 -7.31 -6.98
C ASP A 175 -17.59 -8.50 -6.14
N LEU A 176 -17.34 -8.50 -4.82
CA LEU A 176 -17.81 -9.54 -3.91
C LEU A 176 -19.33 -9.59 -3.82
N MET A 177 -20.00 -8.43 -3.84
CA MET A 177 -21.45 -8.35 -3.88
C MET A 177 -22.02 -8.92 -5.20
N LEU A 178 -21.42 -8.57 -6.33
CA LEU A 178 -21.82 -9.08 -7.64
C LEU A 178 -21.61 -10.60 -7.74
N ASP A 179 -20.50 -11.13 -7.26
CA ASP A 179 -20.25 -12.57 -7.19
C ASP A 179 -21.24 -13.29 -6.27
N HIS A 180 -21.64 -12.65 -5.16
CA HIS A 180 -22.64 -13.20 -4.26
C HIS A 180 -24.02 -13.23 -4.93
N MET A 181 -24.44 -12.13 -5.55
CA MET A 181 -25.70 -12.04 -6.30
C MET A 181 -25.76 -13.08 -7.40
N HIS A 182 -24.70 -13.27 -8.18
CA HIS A 182 -24.63 -14.25 -9.24
C HIS A 182 -24.80 -15.71 -8.75
N ARG A 183 -24.19 -16.01 -7.58
CA ARG A 183 -24.38 -17.33 -6.93
C ARG A 183 -25.79 -17.51 -6.40
N VAL A 184 -26.43 -16.46 -5.90
CA VAL A 184 -27.83 -16.48 -5.46
C VAL A 184 -28.74 -16.71 -6.66
N ASP A 185 -28.56 -15.98 -7.78
CA ASP A 185 -29.32 -16.17 -9.01
C ASP A 185 -29.20 -17.57 -9.58
N GLY A 186 -27.99 -18.13 -9.59
CA GLY A 186 -27.76 -19.49 -10.02
C GLY A 186 -28.50 -20.53 -9.18
N LYS A 187 -28.49 -20.35 -7.85
CA LYS A 187 -29.25 -21.21 -6.90
C LYS A 187 -30.75 -21.04 -7.06
N MET A 188 -31.24 -19.82 -7.28
CA MET A 188 -32.66 -19.54 -7.51
C MET A 188 -33.17 -20.20 -8.81
N LYS A 189 -32.38 -20.09 -9.91
CA LYS A 189 -32.73 -20.77 -11.18
C LYS A 189 -32.74 -22.29 -11.04
N ALA A 190 -31.78 -22.85 -10.30
CA ALA A 190 -31.75 -24.30 -10.05
C ALA A 190 -32.94 -24.75 -9.19
N LEU A 191 -33.33 -23.96 -8.19
CA LEU A 191 -34.46 -24.20 -7.32
C LEU A 191 -35.79 -24.13 -8.11
N SER A 192 -35.95 -23.08 -8.93
CA SER A 192 -37.11 -22.93 -9.81
C SER A 192 -37.27 -24.13 -10.76
N SER A 193 -36.19 -24.56 -11.42
CA SER A 193 -36.20 -25.73 -12.29
C SER A 193 -36.52 -27.02 -11.53
N ALA A 194 -36.07 -27.18 -10.29
CA ALA A 194 -36.40 -28.32 -9.47
C ALA A 194 -37.88 -28.32 -9.03
N LEU A 195 -38.45 -27.18 -8.71
CA LEU A 195 -39.85 -27.01 -8.34
C LEU A 195 -40.78 -27.23 -9.53
N GLU A 196 -40.44 -26.76 -10.73
CA GLU A 196 -41.16 -27.02 -11.96
C GLU A 196 -41.22 -28.55 -12.30
N LYS A 197 -40.09 -29.24 -12.11
CA LYS A 197 -40.03 -30.69 -12.24
C LYS A 197 -40.88 -31.44 -11.22
N ALA A 198 -41.09 -30.85 -10.06
CA ALA A 198 -41.96 -31.36 -9.00
C ALA A 198 -43.44 -30.95 -9.17
N GLY A 199 -43.81 -30.26 -10.27
CA GLY A 199 -45.15 -29.83 -10.57
C GLY A 199 -45.63 -28.60 -9.83
N ILE A 200 -44.71 -27.87 -9.16
CA ILE A 200 -45.01 -26.64 -8.41
C ILE A 200 -44.65 -25.46 -9.31
N LYS A 201 -45.66 -24.70 -9.76
CA LYS A 201 -45.42 -23.42 -10.47
C LYS A 201 -44.99 -22.35 -9.47
N VAL A 202 -43.80 -21.81 -9.67
CA VAL A 202 -43.28 -20.67 -8.91
C VAL A 202 -43.18 -19.49 -9.87
N ASP A 203 -43.92 -18.45 -9.57
CA ASP A 203 -43.81 -17.19 -10.30
C ASP A 203 -42.68 -16.37 -9.67
N LEU A 204 -41.54 -16.30 -10.36
CA LEU A 204 -40.40 -15.51 -9.98
C LEU A 204 -40.32 -14.26 -10.87
N GLU A 205 -41.22 -13.30 -10.66
CA GLU A 205 -40.99 -11.96 -11.19
C GLU A 205 -39.84 -11.31 -10.45
N ILE A 206 -38.65 -11.32 -11.06
CA ILE A 206 -37.52 -10.53 -10.61
C ILE A 206 -37.70 -9.13 -11.21
N PRO A 207 -37.87 -8.08 -10.38
CA PRO A 207 -37.99 -6.72 -10.89
C PRO A 207 -36.73 -6.38 -11.71
N GLU A 208 -36.93 -5.92 -12.95
CA GLU A 208 -35.83 -5.34 -13.73
C GLU A 208 -35.33 -4.06 -13.01
N LEU A 209 -34.06 -4.03 -12.69
CA LEU A 209 -33.39 -2.83 -12.21
C LEU A 209 -33.37 -1.82 -13.36
N GLN A 210 -34.25 -0.82 -13.30
CA GLN A 210 -34.17 0.36 -14.17
C GLN A 210 -33.07 1.27 -13.63
N PHE A 211 -32.00 1.46 -14.39
CA PHE A 211 -30.93 2.42 -14.17
C PHE A 211 -31.20 3.70 -14.95
#